data_c625ee4ffcbaf1bb358280b6c5905495
#
_entry.id   c625ee4ffcbaf1bb358280b6c5905495
#
_cell.length_a   1.000
_cell.length_b   1.000
_cell.length_c   1.000
_cell.angle_alpha   90.00
_cell.angle_beta   90.00
_cell.angle_gamma   90.00
#
_symmetry.space_group_name_H-M   'P 1'
#
loop_
_entity.id
_entity.type
_entity.pdbx_description
1 polymer ?
#
loop_
_entity_poly.entity_id
_entity_poly.type
_entity_poly.pdbx_seq_one_letter_code
_entity_poly.pdbx_strand_id
1 'polypeptide(L)'
;MARKPAQSRRLSRSALLRGALIVVLATVVSVVGYHALRFARSCATLDGARAVIEAHVRGKQVRRMARVLKTADREILAARTAVRVTTLTCGPSLLGGTTCRARYVINGQSVGMEAADHYFRVDYSLLAGWQATSVTETSGLRYSLAPCRCSWAADGR
;
A
#
# COMPACT_ATOMS: atom_id res chain seq x y z
N MET A 1 7.79 -39.69 57.63
CA MET A 1 7.76 -39.14 56.25
C MET A 1 7.85 -37.63 56.36
N ALA A 2 9.02 -37.05 56.08
CA ALA A 2 9.26 -35.61 56.21
C ALA A 2 8.99 -34.91 54.84
N ARG A 3 8.01 -34.00 54.78
CA ARG A 3 7.74 -33.18 53.62
C ARG A 3 8.85 -32.13 53.48
N LYS A 4 9.61 -32.18 52.38
CA LYS A 4 10.54 -31.10 51.98
C LYS A 4 9.76 -29.78 51.74
N PRO A 5 10.17 -28.63 52.36
CA PRO A 5 9.54 -27.37 52.09
C PRO A 5 9.83 -26.94 50.66
N ALA A 6 8.80 -26.50 49.94
CA ALA A 6 8.90 -25.93 48.62
C ALA A 6 9.68 -24.60 48.73
N GLN A 7 10.91 -24.59 48.19
CA GLN A 7 11.70 -23.35 48.04
C GLN A 7 11.04 -22.44 46.99
N SER A 8 10.30 -21.46 47.46
CA SER A 8 9.82 -20.38 46.59
C SER A 8 11.04 -19.57 46.11
N ARG A 9 11.47 -19.79 44.87
CA ARG A 9 12.50 -18.95 44.22
C ARG A 9 11.93 -17.54 44.06
N ARG A 10 12.24 -16.65 45.02
CA ARG A 10 12.02 -15.21 44.83
C ARG A 10 12.94 -14.74 43.69
N LEU A 11 12.36 -14.55 42.50
CA LEU A 11 13.05 -13.90 41.40
C LEU A 11 13.56 -12.54 41.87
N SER A 12 14.86 -12.31 41.75
CA SER A 12 15.47 -11.02 42.14
C SER A 12 14.85 -9.91 41.25
N ARG A 13 14.51 -8.78 41.86
CA ARG A 13 13.98 -7.59 41.14
C ARG A 13 14.86 -7.22 39.90
N SER A 14 16.16 -7.38 40.00
CA SER A 14 17.09 -7.16 38.88
C SER A 14 16.91 -8.14 37.74
N ALA A 15 16.58 -9.39 38.02
CA ALA A 15 16.31 -10.39 36.95
C ALA A 15 14.99 -10.09 36.23
N LEU A 16 13.95 -9.65 36.97
CA LEU A 16 12.67 -9.21 36.39
C LEU A 16 12.84 -7.98 35.50
N LEU A 17 13.60 -6.98 35.97
CA LEU A 17 13.88 -5.78 35.17
C LEU A 17 14.69 -6.08 33.89
N ARG A 18 15.68 -6.95 33.95
CA ARG A 18 16.44 -7.39 32.76
C ARG A 18 15.53 -8.13 31.77
N GLY A 19 14.69 -9.03 32.26
CA GLY A 19 13.73 -9.74 31.44
C GLY A 19 12.74 -8.81 30.75
N ALA A 20 12.18 -7.85 31.47
CA ALA A 20 11.29 -6.84 30.91
C ALA A 20 11.98 -5.98 29.85
N LEU A 21 13.22 -5.54 30.08
CA LEU A 21 14.00 -4.77 29.11
C LEU A 21 14.24 -5.56 27.81
N ILE A 22 14.60 -6.83 27.92
CA ILE A 22 14.81 -7.70 26.74
C ILE A 22 13.52 -7.83 25.92
N VAL A 23 12.39 -8.05 26.59
CA VAL A 23 11.08 -8.16 25.91
C VAL A 23 10.75 -6.85 25.18
N VAL A 24 10.93 -5.70 25.83
CA VAL A 24 10.68 -4.38 25.22
C VAL A 24 11.58 -4.17 24.01
N LEU A 25 12.88 -4.45 24.13
CA LEU A 25 13.83 -4.32 23.02
C LEU A 25 13.45 -5.25 21.85
N ALA A 26 13.13 -6.50 22.12
CA ALA A 26 12.71 -7.47 21.11
C ALA A 26 11.44 -7.00 20.39
N THR A 27 10.47 -6.46 21.12
CA THR A 27 9.23 -5.92 20.54
C THR A 27 9.51 -4.71 19.65
N VAL A 28 10.35 -3.77 20.11
CA VAL A 28 10.73 -2.59 19.31
C VAL A 28 11.43 -3.00 18.02
N VAL A 29 12.42 -3.91 18.11
CA VAL A 29 13.15 -4.41 16.92
C VAL A 29 12.20 -5.11 15.94
N SER A 30 11.26 -5.92 16.44
CA SER A 30 10.28 -6.61 15.61
C SER A 30 9.34 -5.64 14.90
N VAL A 31 8.86 -4.63 15.60
CA VAL A 31 7.97 -3.59 15.02
C VAL A 31 8.71 -2.78 13.97
N VAL A 32 9.92 -2.29 14.28
CA VAL A 32 10.74 -1.52 13.35
C VAL A 32 11.09 -2.37 12.13
N GLY A 33 11.53 -3.60 12.32
CA GLY A 33 11.86 -4.53 11.23
C GLY A 33 10.65 -4.81 10.34
N TYR A 34 9.48 -5.02 10.91
CA TYR A 34 8.23 -5.21 10.17
C TYR A 34 7.89 -3.99 9.30
N HIS A 35 7.98 -2.77 9.85
CA HIS A 35 7.71 -1.54 9.10
C HIS A 35 8.73 -1.29 8.00
N ALA A 36 10.02 -1.52 8.28
CA ALA A 36 11.09 -1.41 7.28
C ALA A 36 10.87 -2.40 6.12
N LEU A 37 10.52 -3.64 6.42
CA LEU A 37 10.21 -4.64 5.40
C LEU A 37 9.00 -4.27 4.54
N ARG A 38 7.94 -3.77 5.17
CA ARG A 38 6.75 -3.27 4.43
C ARG A 38 7.09 -2.10 3.53
N PHE A 39 7.90 -1.17 4.01
CA PHE A 39 8.37 -0.04 3.20
C PHE A 39 9.19 -0.50 2.00
N ALA A 40 10.21 -1.33 2.22
CA ALA A 40 11.04 -1.86 1.15
C ALA A 40 10.22 -2.59 0.06
N ARG A 41 9.22 -3.37 0.48
CA ARG A 41 8.31 -4.06 -0.44
C ARG A 41 7.42 -3.10 -1.22
N SER A 42 6.86 -2.09 -0.56
CA SER A 42 6.05 -1.07 -1.24
C SER A 42 6.84 -0.33 -2.32
N CYS A 43 8.15 -0.11 -2.10
CA CYS A 43 9.02 0.48 -3.08
C CYS A 43 9.33 -0.48 -4.25
N ALA A 44 9.64 -1.73 -3.95
CA ALA A 44 9.95 -2.74 -4.97
C ALA A 44 8.76 -3.10 -5.87
N THR A 45 7.53 -2.79 -5.43
CA THR A 45 6.29 -3.14 -6.15
C THR A 45 5.59 -1.94 -6.81
N LEU A 46 6.26 -0.79 -6.93
CA LEU A 46 5.69 0.42 -7.52
C LEU A 46 5.17 0.20 -8.96
N ASP A 47 5.91 -0.53 -9.80
CA ASP A 47 5.47 -0.84 -11.17
C ASP A 47 4.21 -1.70 -11.17
N GLY A 48 4.10 -2.66 -10.29
CA GLY A 48 2.89 -3.45 -10.10
C GLY A 48 1.71 -2.59 -9.67
N ALA A 49 1.91 -1.69 -8.70
CA ALA A 49 0.90 -0.75 -8.25
C ALA A 49 0.44 0.17 -9.39
N ARG A 50 1.38 0.69 -10.20
CA ARG A 50 1.09 1.49 -11.39
C ARG A 50 0.19 0.75 -12.35
N ALA A 51 0.57 -0.47 -12.74
CA ALA A 51 -0.18 -1.26 -13.72
C ALA A 51 -1.63 -1.53 -13.26
N VAL A 52 -1.83 -1.85 -11.98
CA VAL A 52 -3.16 -2.12 -11.42
C VAL A 52 -3.99 -0.84 -11.30
N ILE A 53 -3.37 0.31 -10.96
CA ILE A 53 -4.05 1.61 -10.95
C ILE A 53 -4.48 2.00 -12.37
N GLU A 54 -3.59 1.87 -13.37
CA GLU A 54 -3.92 2.14 -14.78
C GLU A 54 -5.09 1.28 -15.27
N ALA A 55 -5.07 -0.02 -14.94
CA ALA A 55 -6.16 -0.95 -15.28
C ALA A 55 -7.48 -0.56 -14.58
N HIS A 56 -7.43 -0.19 -13.30
CA HIS A 56 -8.60 0.24 -12.53
C HIS A 56 -9.24 1.49 -13.13
N VAL A 57 -8.43 2.54 -13.39
CA VAL A 57 -8.90 3.81 -13.96
C VAL A 57 -9.45 3.59 -15.37
N ARG A 58 -8.76 2.79 -16.21
CA ARG A 58 -9.25 2.41 -17.54
C ARG A 58 -10.60 1.74 -17.46
N GLY A 59 -10.76 0.75 -16.60
CA GLY A 59 -12.04 0.05 -16.40
C GLY A 59 -13.16 0.97 -15.93
N LYS A 60 -12.86 1.93 -15.04
CA LYS A 60 -13.83 2.94 -14.58
C LYS A 60 -14.26 3.86 -15.74
N GLN A 61 -13.30 4.33 -16.55
CA GLN A 61 -13.57 5.19 -17.69
C GLN A 61 -14.38 4.48 -18.77
N VAL A 62 -14.02 3.24 -19.11
CA VAL A 62 -14.78 2.41 -20.08
C VAL A 62 -16.22 2.22 -19.62
N ARG A 63 -16.44 1.89 -18.33
CA ARG A 63 -17.80 1.77 -17.78
C ARG A 63 -18.59 3.07 -17.86
N ARG A 64 -17.92 4.22 -17.62
CA ARG A 64 -18.55 5.53 -17.73
C ARG A 64 -18.94 5.84 -19.18
N MET A 65 -18.03 5.63 -20.14
CA MET A 65 -18.27 5.86 -21.55
C MET A 65 -19.36 4.92 -22.11
N ALA A 66 -19.32 3.65 -21.76
CA ALA A 66 -20.35 2.68 -22.17
C ALA A 66 -21.76 3.11 -21.74
N ARG A 67 -21.89 3.69 -20.53
CA ARG A 67 -23.17 4.22 -20.05
C ARG A 67 -23.62 5.47 -20.83
N VAL A 68 -22.70 6.39 -21.12
CA VAL A 68 -23.01 7.63 -21.85
C VAL A 68 -23.38 7.33 -23.29
N LEU A 69 -22.60 6.47 -23.95
CA LEU A 69 -22.78 6.11 -25.36
C LEU A 69 -23.86 5.03 -25.57
N LYS A 70 -24.43 4.49 -24.48
CA LYS A 70 -25.43 3.38 -24.53
C LYS A 70 -24.94 2.20 -25.38
N THR A 71 -23.64 1.94 -25.43
CA THR A 71 -23.04 0.87 -26.22
C THR A 71 -22.61 -0.32 -25.36
N ALA A 72 -22.76 -1.52 -25.91
CA ALA A 72 -22.30 -2.76 -25.28
C ALA A 72 -20.81 -3.07 -25.62
N ASP A 73 -20.23 -2.42 -26.62
CA ASP A 73 -18.88 -2.72 -27.14
C ASP A 73 -17.77 -2.19 -26.23
N ARG A 74 -17.70 -2.78 -25.03
CA ARG A 74 -16.70 -2.39 -24.02
C ARG A 74 -15.27 -2.67 -24.47
N GLU A 75 -15.04 -3.68 -25.29
CA GLU A 75 -13.70 -4.02 -25.80
C GLU A 75 -13.17 -2.94 -26.73
N ILE A 76 -13.98 -2.43 -27.62
CA ILE A 76 -13.61 -1.32 -28.53
C ILE A 76 -13.31 -0.06 -27.70
N LEU A 77 -14.11 0.24 -26.69
CA LEU A 77 -13.88 1.37 -25.80
C LEU A 77 -12.59 1.19 -25.00
N ALA A 78 -12.31 -0.03 -24.51
CA ALA A 78 -11.08 -0.34 -23.78
C ALA A 78 -9.83 -0.18 -24.66
N ALA A 79 -9.89 -0.64 -25.93
CA ALA A 79 -8.81 -0.48 -26.88
C ALA A 79 -8.52 1.00 -27.23
N ARG A 80 -9.55 1.85 -27.22
CA ARG A 80 -9.42 3.30 -27.48
C ARG A 80 -9.11 4.13 -26.26
N THR A 81 -9.12 3.54 -25.06
CA THR A 81 -8.87 4.25 -23.82
C THR A 81 -7.48 3.95 -23.30
N ALA A 82 -6.53 4.83 -23.59
CA ALA A 82 -5.18 4.77 -23.04
C ALA A 82 -5.15 5.53 -21.71
N VAL A 83 -4.76 4.87 -20.63
CA VAL A 83 -4.51 5.49 -19.31
C VAL A 83 -3.05 5.33 -19.00
N ARG A 84 -2.38 6.41 -18.64
CA ARG A 84 -0.97 6.41 -18.23
C ARG A 84 -0.82 7.18 -16.92
N VAL A 85 -0.30 6.54 -15.91
CA VAL A 85 0.14 7.20 -14.68
C VAL A 85 1.39 8.01 -14.98
N THR A 86 1.42 9.27 -14.58
CA THR A 86 2.55 10.20 -14.78
C THR A 86 3.41 10.31 -13.52
N THR A 87 2.79 10.32 -12.36
CA THR A 87 3.50 10.30 -11.08
C THR A 87 2.80 9.35 -10.13
N LEU A 88 3.58 8.62 -9.36
CA LEU A 88 3.09 7.69 -8.36
C LEU A 88 3.94 7.80 -7.11
N THR A 89 3.31 7.95 -5.97
CA THR A 89 3.97 7.91 -4.67
C THR A 89 3.19 7.00 -3.75
N CYS A 90 3.80 5.94 -3.29
CA CYS A 90 3.17 4.93 -2.44
C CYS A 90 3.93 4.75 -1.13
N GLY A 91 3.22 4.30 -0.11
CA GLY A 91 3.82 3.91 1.16
C GLY A 91 2.88 3.06 2.02
N PRO A 92 3.43 2.26 2.95
CA PRO A 92 2.64 1.49 3.89
C PRO A 92 1.90 2.43 4.84
N SER A 93 0.59 2.30 4.92
CA SER A 93 -0.23 3.08 5.86
C SER A 93 -0.16 2.49 7.28
N LEU A 94 -0.23 3.34 8.31
CA LEU A 94 -0.36 2.90 9.71
C LEU A 94 -1.62 2.06 9.94
N LEU A 95 -2.69 2.34 9.19
CA LEU A 95 -3.97 1.61 9.27
C LEU A 95 -3.98 0.30 8.46
N GLY A 96 -2.81 -0.14 7.97
CA GLY A 96 -2.66 -1.33 7.13
C GLY A 96 -2.84 -1.05 5.63
N GLY A 97 -2.31 -1.96 4.80
CA GLY A 97 -2.28 -1.83 3.34
C GLY A 97 -1.24 -0.83 2.85
N THR A 98 -1.20 -0.62 1.55
CA THR A 98 -0.36 0.38 0.88
C THR A 98 -1.28 1.45 0.31
N THR A 99 -0.98 2.71 0.59
CA THR A 99 -1.70 3.85 0.02
C THR A 99 -0.83 4.59 -0.97
N CYS A 100 -1.42 4.95 -2.10
CA CYS A 100 -0.75 5.60 -3.20
C CYS A 100 -1.44 6.91 -3.55
N ARG A 101 -0.63 7.91 -3.91
CA ARG A 101 -1.05 9.13 -4.59
C ARG A 101 -0.57 9.03 -6.03
N ALA A 102 -1.48 9.15 -6.97
CA ALA A 102 -1.18 9.06 -8.39
C ALA A 102 -1.76 10.25 -9.15
N ARG A 103 -1.01 10.71 -10.16
CA ARG A 103 -1.51 11.55 -11.25
C ARG A 103 -1.51 10.71 -12.51
N TYR A 104 -2.51 10.88 -13.34
CA TYR A 104 -2.61 10.13 -14.60
C TYR A 104 -3.26 10.96 -15.69
N VAL A 105 -3.00 10.57 -16.93
CA VAL A 105 -3.59 11.12 -18.14
C VAL A 105 -4.44 10.06 -18.82
N ILE A 106 -5.51 10.47 -19.49
CA ILE A 106 -6.34 9.61 -20.31
C ILE A 106 -6.26 10.12 -21.74
N ASN A 107 -5.88 9.27 -22.67
CA ASN A 107 -5.68 9.60 -24.09
C ASN A 107 -4.77 10.84 -24.28
N GLY A 108 -3.71 10.94 -23.47
CA GLY A 108 -2.77 12.06 -23.53
C GLY A 108 -3.26 13.37 -22.91
N GLN A 109 -4.49 13.43 -22.44
CA GLN A 109 -5.06 14.62 -21.82
C GLN A 109 -5.11 14.46 -20.29
N SER A 110 -4.73 15.49 -19.57
CA SER A 110 -4.90 15.56 -18.13
C SER A 110 -6.39 15.51 -17.77
N VAL A 111 -6.75 14.60 -16.86
CA VAL A 111 -8.15 14.44 -16.44
C VAL A 111 -8.44 15.37 -15.28
N GLY A 112 -9.33 16.33 -15.53
CA GLY A 112 -9.77 17.31 -14.55
C GLY A 112 -8.99 18.62 -14.62
N MET A 113 -9.45 19.61 -13.85
CA MET A 113 -8.70 20.85 -13.66
C MET A 113 -7.33 20.49 -13.08
N GLU A 114 -6.29 20.69 -13.87
CA GLU A 114 -4.88 20.56 -13.52
C GLU A 114 -4.56 19.40 -12.59
N ALA A 115 -4.28 18.22 -13.18
CA ALA A 115 -3.55 17.13 -12.53
C ALA A 115 -3.90 16.91 -11.04
N ALA A 116 -5.19 16.76 -10.73
CA ALA A 116 -5.61 16.48 -9.36
C ALA A 116 -4.97 15.18 -8.86
N ASP A 117 -4.46 15.21 -7.66
CA ASP A 117 -3.95 14.02 -7.00
C ASP A 117 -5.10 13.06 -6.69
N HIS A 118 -4.98 11.84 -7.16
CA HIS A 118 -5.90 10.76 -6.85
C HIS A 118 -5.28 9.81 -5.85
N TYR A 119 -6.07 9.34 -4.91
CA TYR A 119 -5.60 8.50 -3.83
C TYR A 119 -6.19 7.10 -3.96
N PHE A 120 -5.32 6.11 -3.86
CA PHE A 120 -5.65 4.71 -4.02
C PHE A 120 -5.10 3.88 -2.86
N ARG A 121 -5.84 2.87 -2.47
CA ARG A 121 -5.33 1.77 -1.67
C ARG A 121 -5.06 0.59 -2.60
N VAL A 122 -3.84 0.06 -2.53
CA VAL A 122 -3.40 -1.11 -3.28
C VAL A 122 -3.25 -2.27 -2.30
N ASP A 123 -3.94 -3.36 -2.58
CA ASP A 123 -3.82 -4.59 -1.82
C ASP A 123 -2.93 -5.58 -2.58
N TYR A 124 -2.11 -6.32 -1.83
CA TYR A 124 -1.15 -7.28 -2.37
C TYR A 124 -1.46 -8.68 -1.88
N SER A 125 -1.32 -9.67 -2.75
CA SER A 125 -1.41 -11.07 -2.39
C SER A 125 -0.05 -11.61 -1.95
N LEU A 126 0.02 -12.18 -0.75
CA LEU A 126 1.17 -12.91 -0.25
C LEU A 126 1.43 -14.18 -1.05
N LEU A 127 0.35 -14.87 -1.44
CA LEU A 127 0.41 -16.13 -2.19
C LEU A 127 0.91 -15.92 -3.62
N ALA A 128 0.70 -14.74 -4.20
CA ALA A 128 1.17 -14.36 -5.53
C ALA A 128 2.52 -13.61 -5.51
N GLY A 129 3.34 -13.80 -4.48
CA GLY A 129 4.66 -13.17 -4.41
C GLY A 129 4.64 -11.65 -4.25
N TRP A 130 3.66 -11.12 -3.51
CA TRP A 130 3.48 -9.68 -3.30
C TRP A 130 3.09 -8.90 -4.56
N GLN A 131 2.41 -9.54 -5.46
CA GLN A 131 1.83 -8.85 -6.62
C GLN A 131 0.60 -8.02 -6.20
N ALA A 132 0.46 -6.84 -6.80
CA ALA A 132 -0.72 -6.01 -6.62
C ALA A 132 -1.94 -6.71 -7.23
N THR A 133 -2.98 -6.93 -6.42
CA THR A 133 -4.16 -7.72 -6.83
C THR A 133 -5.41 -6.89 -6.98
N SER A 134 -5.56 -5.86 -6.15
CA SER A 134 -6.73 -5.00 -6.21
C SER A 134 -6.40 -3.55 -5.87
N VAL A 135 -7.24 -2.64 -6.37
CA VAL A 135 -7.16 -1.21 -6.13
C VAL A 135 -8.52 -0.67 -5.76
N THR A 136 -8.57 0.15 -4.72
CA THR A 136 -9.74 0.92 -4.35
C THR A 136 -9.38 2.40 -4.21
N GLU A 137 -10.26 3.30 -4.65
CA GLU A 137 -10.08 4.73 -4.38
C GLU A 137 -10.22 5.00 -2.88
N THR A 138 -9.42 5.90 -2.35
CA THR A 138 -9.40 6.23 -0.93
C THR A 138 -9.27 7.74 -0.71
N SER A 139 -9.43 8.18 0.51
CA SER A 139 -9.23 9.58 0.89
C SER A 139 -7.74 9.94 1.02
N GLY A 140 -7.41 11.21 0.79
CA GLY A 140 -6.06 11.74 1.03
C GLY A 140 -5.60 11.61 2.49
N LEU A 141 -6.52 11.52 3.45
CA LEU A 141 -6.20 11.31 4.86
C LEU A 141 -5.44 10.00 5.08
N ARG A 142 -5.88 8.89 4.46
CA ARG A 142 -5.19 7.59 4.57
C ARG A 142 -3.77 7.64 3.99
N TYR A 143 -3.59 8.38 2.92
CA TYR A 143 -2.28 8.62 2.33
C TYR A 143 -1.40 9.44 3.26
N SER A 144 -1.93 10.48 3.90
CA SER A 144 -1.20 11.35 4.83
C SER A 144 -0.67 10.60 6.06
N LEU A 145 -1.31 9.51 6.45
CA LEU A 145 -0.88 8.64 7.55
C LEU A 145 0.23 7.65 7.17
N ALA A 146 0.69 7.64 5.92
CA ALA A 146 1.81 6.78 5.51
C ALA A 146 3.13 7.33 6.07
N PRO A 147 3.88 6.56 6.89
CA PRO A 147 5.09 7.04 7.57
C PRO A 147 6.26 7.26 6.61
N CYS A 148 6.36 6.42 5.58
CA CYS A 148 7.41 6.45 4.56
C CYS A 148 6.79 6.29 3.18
N ARG A 149 7.44 6.85 2.14
CA ARG A 149 6.91 6.84 0.78
C ARG A 149 8.02 6.63 -0.23
N CYS A 150 7.68 5.90 -1.30
CA CYS A 150 8.49 5.74 -2.48
C CYS A 150 7.83 6.44 -3.66
N SER A 151 8.60 7.12 -4.48
CA SER A 151 8.11 7.88 -5.62
C SER A 151 8.59 7.27 -6.92
N TRP A 152 7.71 7.30 -7.91
CA TRP A 152 7.99 6.99 -9.30
C TRP A 152 7.43 8.12 -10.17
N ALA A 153 8.19 8.55 -11.15
CA ALA A 153 7.74 9.52 -12.15
C ALA A 153 8.06 8.94 -13.53
N ALA A 154 7.16 9.15 -14.48
CA ALA A 154 7.50 8.94 -15.88
C ALA A 154 8.53 10.00 -16.25
N ASP A 155 9.75 9.58 -16.59
CA ASP A 155 10.74 10.50 -17.14
C ASP A 155 10.11 11.19 -18.33
N GLY A 156 10.08 12.53 -18.26
CA GLY A 156 9.51 13.37 -19.31
C GLY A 156 10.40 13.37 -20.56
N ARG A 157 10.39 12.27 -21.28
CA ARG A 157 10.88 12.17 -22.65
C ARG A 157 9.77 11.78 -23.59
#